data_b828021bf03cedc871c38485a383a637
#
_entry.id   b828021bf03cedc871c38485a383a637
#
_cell.length_a   1.000
_cell.length_b   1.000
_cell.length_c   1.000
_cell.angle_alpha   90.00
_cell.angle_beta   90.00
_cell.angle_gamma   90.00
#
_symmetry.space_group_name_H-M   'P 1'
#
loop_
_entity.id
_entity.type
_entity.pdbx_description
1 polymer ?
#
loop_
_entity_poly.entity_id
_entity_poly.type
_entity_poly.pdbx_seq_one_letter_code
_entity_poly.pdbx_strand_id
1 'polypeptide(L)'
;MATAVFRSELAILLTGTGAYLLLSRRITVRALAISFFAAFYISLLISVPIDSYFWQKLLWPELSAFYYNAIEGSSSNWGVSPWHYYFSSALPRLMINPLAGPLILLALFQPGTSNSARQLLIPSLFFLAVYSFQPHKETRFVFYVVPPFTAAAALGADFITKRRTRSLLYKISHLLLLASVPLTLAISTLMLLLSSLNYPGGEALAELQSAIQRPTIVTTDTNDEFTYPPSVSAHADVLTCMTGLSLFGQNPAGLPIALATPEHRNADPTLPLLFVDKTEGMIRLEWPSFWEKFDYALLEDPPRALGGGWEIAAVIQGFDGVELLRPGSVDPRHLLPVDAFPGEEKVVGAGLAVANLRERVRKLTGGWWVGPRMSNRIRVMRRRKT
;
A
#
# COMPACT_ATOMS: atom_id res chain seq x y z
N MET A 1 -19.89 12.87 -11.21
CA MET A 1 -19.14 13.30 -10.01
C MET A 1 -17.85 12.53 -9.81
N ALA A 2 -17.85 11.23 -9.58
CA ALA A 2 -16.61 10.47 -9.30
C ALA A 2 -15.49 10.68 -10.36
N THR A 3 -15.85 10.72 -11.63
CA THR A 3 -14.94 10.95 -12.77
C THR A 3 -14.25 12.32 -12.76
N ALA A 4 -14.96 13.34 -12.33
CA ALA A 4 -14.49 14.73 -12.40
C ALA A 4 -13.76 15.17 -11.12
N VAL A 5 -13.95 14.46 -10.01
CA VAL A 5 -13.44 14.85 -8.67
C VAL A 5 -12.35 13.92 -8.16
N PHE A 6 -12.42 12.62 -8.48
CA PHE A 6 -11.53 11.64 -7.87
C PHE A 6 -10.65 10.89 -8.88
N ARG A 7 -11.23 10.41 -9.99
CA ARG A 7 -10.52 9.49 -10.87
C ARG A 7 -11.04 9.56 -12.30
N SER A 8 -10.24 10.10 -13.21
CA SER A 8 -10.60 10.32 -14.62
C SER A 8 -10.89 9.02 -15.39
N GLU A 9 -10.23 7.91 -15.06
CA GLU A 9 -10.44 6.62 -15.73
C GLU A 9 -11.85 6.06 -15.57
N LEU A 10 -12.59 6.48 -14.55
CA LEU A 10 -14.01 6.12 -14.41
C LEU A 10 -14.88 6.61 -15.57
N ALA A 11 -14.38 7.57 -16.37
CA ALA A 11 -15.07 7.99 -17.61
C ALA A 11 -15.27 6.82 -18.58
N ILE A 12 -14.30 5.90 -18.65
CA ILE A 12 -14.38 4.71 -19.52
C ILE A 12 -15.51 3.78 -19.05
N LEU A 13 -15.57 3.52 -17.73
CA LEU A 13 -16.62 2.69 -17.14
C LEU A 13 -18.01 3.33 -17.33
N LEU A 14 -18.10 4.64 -17.11
CA LEU A 14 -19.32 5.41 -17.31
C LEU A 14 -19.78 5.37 -18.77
N THR A 15 -18.86 5.52 -19.71
CA THR A 15 -19.12 5.40 -21.16
C THR A 15 -19.64 4.01 -21.51
N GLY A 16 -18.98 2.95 -21.04
CA GLY A 16 -19.43 1.56 -21.24
C GLY A 16 -20.81 1.29 -20.65
N THR A 17 -21.07 1.81 -19.46
CA THR A 17 -22.38 1.69 -18.80
C THR A 17 -23.46 2.46 -19.55
N GLY A 18 -23.20 3.71 -19.92
CA GLY A 18 -24.12 4.55 -20.67
C GLY A 18 -24.47 3.97 -22.05
N ALA A 19 -23.45 3.50 -22.78
CA ALA A 19 -23.63 2.83 -24.07
C ALA A 19 -24.49 1.56 -23.94
N TYR A 20 -24.21 0.73 -22.94
CA TYR A 20 -25.01 -0.47 -22.67
C TYR A 20 -26.48 -0.14 -22.37
N LEU A 21 -26.75 0.87 -21.54
CA LEU A 21 -28.10 1.30 -21.18
C LEU A 21 -28.86 1.88 -22.41
N LEU A 22 -28.17 2.63 -23.25
CA LEU A 22 -28.75 3.18 -24.51
C LEU A 22 -29.07 2.07 -25.50
N LEU A 23 -28.12 1.16 -25.76
CA LEU A 23 -28.31 0.03 -26.69
C LEU A 23 -29.41 -0.91 -26.20
N SER A 24 -29.52 -1.10 -24.89
CA SER A 24 -30.58 -1.88 -24.26
C SER A 24 -31.91 -1.14 -24.14
N ARG A 25 -32.01 0.09 -24.67
CA ARG A 25 -33.19 0.96 -24.63
C ARG A 25 -33.76 1.20 -23.22
N ARG A 26 -32.89 1.14 -22.19
CA ARG A 26 -33.29 1.37 -20.80
C ARG A 26 -33.25 2.83 -20.37
N ILE A 27 -32.52 3.65 -21.13
CA ILE A 27 -32.43 5.09 -20.92
C ILE A 27 -32.48 5.80 -22.30
N THR A 28 -33.01 7.02 -22.33
CA THR A 28 -32.98 7.87 -23.52
C THR A 28 -31.69 8.70 -23.52
N VAL A 29 -31.22 9.08 -24.73
CA VAL A 29 -30.07 9.97 -24.91
C VAL A 29 -30.25 11.28 -24.15
N ARG A 30 -31.46 11.85 -24.18
CA ARG A 30 -31.80 13.10 -23.48
C ARG A 30 -31.60 12.94 -21.95
N ALA A 31 -32.15 11.89 -21.35
CA ALA A 31 -32.04 11.65 -19.92
C ALA A 31 -30.58 11.41 -19.50
N LEU A 32 -29.84 10.62 -20.29
CA LEU A 32 -28.41 10.39 -20.04
C LEU A 32 -27.61 11.69 -20.10
N ALA A 33 -27.82 12.50 -21.16
CA ALA A 33 -27.11 13.75 -21.35
C ALA A 33 -27.41 14.76 -20.22
N ILE A 34 -28.70 14.94 -19.86
CA ILE A 34 -29.06 15.86 -18.75
C ILE A 34 -28.40 15.42 -17.45
N SER A 35 -28.50 14.14 -17.10
CA SER A 35 -27.90 13.62 -15.85
C SER A 35 -26.37 13.75 -15.84
N PHE A 36 -25.73 13.47 -16.99
CA PHE A 36 -24.28 13.59 -17.12
C PHE A 36 -23.82 15.05 -16.99
N PHE A 37 -24.37 15.97 -17.77
CA PHE A 37 -23.92 17.36 -17.74
C PHE A 37 -24.28 18.05 -16.43
N ALA A 38 -25.44 17.79 -15.83
CA ALA A 38 -25.76 18.33 -14.51
C ALA A 38 -24.74 17.87 -13.46
N ALA A 39 -24.48 16.56 -13.36
CA ALA A 39 -23.50 16.02 -12.40
C ALA A 39 -22.08 16.51 -12.71
N PHE A 40 -21.70 16.64 -13.97
CA PHE A 40 -20.38 17.09 -14.38
C PHE A 40 -20.13 18.56 -13.98
N TYR A 41 -21.05 19.47 -14.36
CA TYR A 41 -20.90 20.88 -14.02
C TYR A 41 -20.95 21.15 -12.52
N ILE A 42 -21.84 20.48 -11.77
CA ILE A 42 -21.86 20.59 -10.31
C ILE A 42 -20.53 20.14 -9.73
N SER A 43 -19.94 19.06 -10.24
CA SER A 43 -18.64 18.56 -9.77
C SER A 43 -17.51 19.55 -10.02
N LEU A 44 -17.46 20.16 -11.21
CA LEU A 44 -16.44 21.17 -11.54
C LEU A 44 -16.59 22.42 -10.70
N LEU A 45 -17.84 22.90 -10.49
CA LEU A 45 -18.10 24.07 -9.66
C LEU A 45 -17.65 23.88 -8.20
N ILE A 46 -17.60 22.66 -7.69
CA ILE A 46 -17.13 22.37 -6.35
C ILE A 46 -15.63 22.10 -6.34
N SER A 47 -15.12 21.19 -7.18
CA SER A 47 -13.75 20.70 -7.13
C SER A 47 -12.76 21.78 -7.59
N VAL A 48 -12.97 22.42 -8.74
CA VAL A 48 -11.98 23.34 -9.31
C VAL A 48 -11.66 24.54 -8.38
N PRO A 49 -12.63 25.23 -7.72
CA PRO A 49 -12.30 26.29 -6.79
C PRO A 49 -11.53 25.80 -5.57
N ILE A 50 -11.93 24.67 -5.00
CA ILE A 50 -11.28 24.09 -3.81
C ILE A 50 -9.84 23.68 -4.16
N ASP A 51 -9.66 22.91 -5.23
CA ASP A 51 -8.34 22.47 -5.68
C ASP A 51 -7.45 23.65 -6.04
N SER A 52 -7.98 24.67 -6.74
CA SER A 52 -7.23 25.86 -7.11
C SER A 52 -6.77 26.65 -5.89
N TYR A 53 -7.59 26.70 -4.84
CA TYR A 53 -7.22 27.35 -3.58
C TYR A 53 -6.03 26.63 -2.92
N PHE A 54 -6.08 25.30 -2.77
CA PHE A 54 -5.00 24.55 -2.13
C PHE A 54 -3.72 24.49 -2.98
N TRP A 55 -3.86 24.38 -4.31
CA TRP A 55 -2.72 24.34 -5.23
C TRP A 55 -2.15 25.73 -5.57
N GLN A 56 -2.79 26.81 -5.11
CA GLN A 56 -2.40 28.22 -5.38
C GLN A 56 -2.28 28.55 -6.87
N LYS A 57 -3.03 27.88 -7.73
CA LYS A 57 -3.14 28.08 -9.18
C LYS A 57 -4.46 27.53 -9.70
N LEU A 58 -4.99 28.12 -10.77
CA LEU A 58 -6.17 27.56 -11.42
C LEU A 58 -5.86 26.15 -11.94
N LEU A 59 -6.49 25.15 -11.35
CA LEU A 59 -6.21 23.75 -11.62
C LEU A 59 -7.47 22.89 -11.52
N TRP A 60 -7.62 22.01 -12.49
CA TRP A 60 -8.46 20.84 -12.38
C TRP A 60 -7.55 19.60 -12.40
N PRO A 61 -7.29 18.96 -11.23
CA PRO A 61 -6.29 17.91 -11.08
C PRO A 61 -6.53 16.71 -12.00
N GLU A 62 -7.81 16.29 -12.17
CA GLU A 62 -8.17 15.14 -12.99
C GLU A 62 -7.90 15.37 -14.49
N LEU A 63 -8.12 16.58 -15.00
CA LEU A 63 -7.76 16.93 -16.36
C LEU A 63 -6.25 16.99 -16.55
N SER A 64 -5.54 17.57 -15.60
CA SER A 64 -4.09 17.65 -15.64
C SER A 64 -3.45 16.25 -15.60
N ALA A 65 -3.93 15.38 -14.71
CA ALA A 65 -3.47 14.01 -14.62
C ALA A 65 -3.80 13.19 -15.89
N PHE A 66 -4.97 13.39 -16.46
CA PHE A 66 -5.34 12.76 -17.74
C PHE A 66 -4.41 13.21 -18.86
N TYR A 67 -4.16 14.52 -18.98
CA TYR A 67 -3.27 15.06 -20.00
C TYR A 67 -1.87 14.46 -19.90
N TYR A 68 -1.27 14.51 -18.70
CA TYR A 68 0.07 13.94 -18.43
C TYR A 68 0.15 12.44 -18.75
N ASN A 69 -0.81 11.65 -18.27
CA ASN A 69 -0.72 10.19 -18.37
C ASN A 69 -1.15 9.66 -19.75
N ALA A 70 -2.20 10.23 -20.34
CA ALA A 70 -2.82 9.68 -21.55
C ALA A 70 -2.43 10.45 -22.84
N ILE A 71 -2.29 11.77 -22.78
CA ILE A 71 -1.97 12.59 -23.97
C ILE A 71 -0.45 12.66 -24.17
N GLU A 72 0.32 13.01 -23.14
CA GLU A 72 1.77 13.05 -23.20
C GLU A 72 2.40 11.65 -23.17
N GLY A 73 1.64 10.62 -22.78
CA GLY A 73 2.15 9.25 -22.67
C GLY A 73 3.14 9.03 -21.52
N SER A 74 3.26 9.99 -20.61
CA SER A 74 4.21 9.96 -19.48
C SER A 74 3.94 8.87 -18.46
N SER A 75 2.79 8.18 -18.56
CA SER A 75 2.49 7.01 -17.72
C SER A 75 3.53 5.89 -17.85
N SER A 76 4.23 5.78 -18.99
CA SER A 76 5.30 4.81 -19.20
C SER A 76 6.50 5.00 -18.28
N ASN A 77 6.72 6.20 -17.74
CA ASN A 77 7.77 6.50 -16.76
C ASN A 77 7.63 5.73 -15.46
N TRP A 78 6.40 5.28 -15.14
CA TRP A 78 6.09 4.48 -13.95
C TRP A 78 6.19 2.98 -14.19
N GLY A 79 6.72 2.56 -15.34
CA GLY A 79 6.83 1.18 -15.77
C GLY A 79 5.76 0.75 -16.76
N VAL A 80 6.03 -0.30 -17.51
CA VAL A 80 5.18 -0.82 -18.58
C VAL A 80 4.78 -2.26 -18.28
N SER A 81 3.51 -2.58 -18.49
CA SER A 81 2.97 -3.94 -18.36
C SER A 81 2.29 -4.39 -19.66
N PRO A 82 2.30 -5.71 -19.97
CA PRO A 82 1.67 -6.20 -21.19
C PRO A 82 0.16 -5.89 -21.21
N TRP A 83 -0.42 -5.77 -22.41
CA TRP A 83 -1.83 -5.39 -22.57
C TRP A 83 -2.81 -6.32 -21.85
N HIS A 84 -2.51 -7.61 -21.81
CA HIS A 84 -3.35 -8.64 -21.17
C HIS A 84 -3.26 -8.68 -19.63
N TYR A 85 -2.41 -7.87 -19.01
CA TYR A 85 -2.12 -7.90 -17.57
C TYR A 85 -3.38 -7.89 -16.70
N TYR A 86 -4.37 -7.06 -17.04
CA TYR A 86 -5.60 -6.98 -16.25
C TYR A 86 -6.40 -8.27 -16.29
N PHE A 87 -6.44 -8.95 -17.43
CA PHE A 87 -7.17 -10.21 -17.60
C PHE A 87 -6.44 -11.42 -17.02
N SER A 88 -5.14 -11.51 -17.28
CA SER A 88 -4.34 -12.69 -16.93
C SER A 88 -3.77 -12.68 -15.52
N SER A 89 -3.64 -11.50 -14.91
CA SER A 89 -2.96 -11.35 -13.61
C SER A 89 -3.78 -10.57 -12.59
N ALA A 90 -4.24 -9.35 -12.89
CA ALA A 90 -4.90 -8.50 -11.91
C ALA A 90 -6.28 -9.04 -11.51
N LEU A 91 -7.16 -9.31 -12.46
CA LEU A 91 -8.52 -9.77 -12.20
C LEU A 91 -8.56 -11.11 -11.45
N PRO A 92 -7.81 -12.17 -11.83
CA PRO A 92 -7.75 -13.41 -11.07
C PRO A 92 -7.31 -13.21 -9.61
N ARG A 93 -6.31 -12.34 -9.38
CA ARG A 93 -5.84 -12.03 -8.03
C ARG A 93 -6.85 -11.24 -7.21
N LEU A 94 -7.59 -10.31 -7.84
CA LEU A 94 -8.62 -9.52 -7.16
C LEU A 94 -9.85 -10.35 -6.79
N MET A 95 -10.22 -11.31 -7.62
CA MET A 95 -11.35 -12.19 -7.34
C MET A 95 -11.04 -13.23 -6.24
N ILE A 96 -9.77 -13.60 -6.03
CA ILE A 96 -9.24 -14.54 -5.04
C ILE A 96 -9.96 -15.90 -5.05
N ASN A 97 -11.30 -15.92 -4.98
CA ASN A 97 -12.10 -17.15 -4.95
C ASN A 97 -12.03 -17.87 -6.30
N PRO A 98 -11.46 -19.10 -6.36
CA PRO A 98 -11.31 -19.83 -7.61
C PRO A 98 -12.64 -20.21 -8.26
N LEU A 99 -13.73 -20.22 -7.51
CA LEU A 99 -15.07 -20.52 -8.03
C LEU A 99 -15.69 -19.30 -8.75
N ALA A 100 -15.13 -18.09 -8.62
CA ALA A 100 -15.71 -16.89 -9.22
C ALA A 100 -15.89 -17.01 -10.73
N GLY A 101 -14.86 -17.46 -11.46
CA GLY A 101 -14.91 -17.65 -12.91
C GLY A 101 -16.00 -18.66 -13.34
N PRO A 102 -16.00 -19.90 -12.85
CA PRO A 102 -17.06 -20.87 -13.14
C PRO A 102 -18.47 -20.37 -12.80
N LEU A 103 -18.64 -19.65 -11.69
CA LEU A 103 -19.94 -19.10 -11.29
C LEU A 103 -20.41 -17.98 -12.22
N ILE A 104 -19.50 -17.12 -12.69
CA ILE A 104 -19.79 -16.08 -13.68
C ILE A 104 -20.24 -16.73 -15.00
N LEU A 105 -19.51 -17.75 -15.46
CA LEU A 105 -19.88 -18.47 -16.67
C LEU A 105 -21.27 -19.11 -16.50
N LEU A 106 -21.52 -19.77 -15.37
CA LEU A 106 -22.84 -20.33 -15.08
C LEU A 106 -23.94 -19.26 -15.15
N ALA A 107 -23.73 -18.10 -14.53
CA ALA A 107 -24.68 -17.00 -14.57
C ALA A 107 -24.95 -16.46 -15.98
N LEU A 108 -23.93 -16.45 -16.86
CA LEU A 108 -24.05 -16.01 -18.24
C LEU A 108 -24.84 -16.98 -19.12
N PHE A 109 -24.71 -18.29 -18.88
CA PHE A 109 -25.38 -19.31 -19.68
C PHE A 109 -26.78 -19.67 -19.19
N GLN A 110 -27.14 -19.35 -17.94
CA GLN A 110 -28.45 -19.63 -17.41
C GLN A 110 -29.49 -18.59 -17.86
N PRO A 111 -30.60 -18.97 -18.52
CA PRO A 111 -31.58 -18.03 -19.06
C PRO A 111 -32.12 -17.05 -17.99
N GLY A 112 -32.32 -17.53 -16.74
CA GLY A 112 -32.86 -16.73 -15.66
C GLY A 112 -31.91 -15.68 -15.09
N THR A 113 -30.60 -15.79 -15.29
CA THR A 113 -29.57 -14.89 -14.76
C THR A 113 -28.77 -14.17 -15.83
N SER A 114 -28.78 -14.69 -17.05
CA SER A 114 -27.95 -14.25 -18.18
C SER A 114 -28.07 -12.73 -18.46
N ASN A 115 -29.30 -12.20 -18.46
CA ASN A 115 -29.51 -10.77 -18.73
C ASN A 115 -28.90 -9.88 -17.64
N SER A 116 -29.10 -10.24 -16.36
CA SER A 116 -28.51 -9.53 -15.23
C SER A 116 -26.98 -9.65 -15.21
N ALA A 117 -26.45 -10.83 -15.49
CA ALA A 117 -25.01 -11.05 -15.58
C ALA A 117 -24.37 -10.21 -16.71
N ARG A 118 -24.98 -10.16 -17.90
CA ARG A 118 -24.50 -9.33 -19.02
C ARG A 118 -24.53 -7.85 -18.68
N GLN A 119 -25.55 -7.37 -17.98
CA GLN A 119 -25.66 -5.97 -17.55
C GLN A 119 -24.50 -5.56 -16.64
N LEU A 120 -24.03 -6.45 -15.77
CA LEU A 120 -22.91 -6.21 -14.86
C LEU A 120 -21.56 -6.33 -15.58
N LEU A 121 -21.43 -7.33 -16.44
CA LEU A 121 -20.13 -7.70 -16.99
C LEU A 121 -19.75 -6.91 -18.25
N ILE A 122 -20.69 -6.59 -19.15
CA ILE A 122 -20.36 -5.92 -20.41
C ILE A 122 -19.70 -4.56 -20.19
N PRO A 123 -20.25 -3.64 -19.35
CA PRO A 123 -19.57 -2.37 -19.07
C PRO A 123 -18.20 -2.55 -18.41
N SER A 124 -18.09 -3.54 -17.51
CA SER A 124 -16.84 -3.82 -16.78
C SER A 124 -15.77 -4.40 -17.70
N LEU A 125 -16.13 -5.29 -18.61
CA LEU A 125 -15.21 -5.84 -19.62
C LEU A 125 -14.79 -4.77 -20.64
N PHE A 126 -15.72 -3.89 -21.04
CA PHE A 126 -15.40 -2.74 -21.86
C PHE A 126 -14.35 -1.85 -21.19
N PHE A 127 -14.55 -1.52 -19.91
CA PHE A 127 -13.59 -0.76 -19.14
C PHE A 127 -12.21 -1.43 -19.11
N LEU A 128 -12.14 -2.72 -18.76
CA LEU A 128 -10.87 -3.48 -18.72
C LEU A 128 -10.17 -3.50 -20.09
N ALA A 129 -10.93 -3.72 -21.17
CA ALA A 129 -10.38 -3.78 -22.51
C ALA A 129 -9.78 -2.43 -22.94
N VAL A 130 -10.52 -1.33 -22.77
CA VAL A 130 -10.04 0.01 -23.15
C VAL A 130 -8.87 0.43 -22.25
N TYR A 131 -8.97 0.22 -20.95
CA TYR A 131 -7.93 0.62 -20.02
C TYR A 131 -6.64 -0.22 -20.14
N SER A 132 -6.74 -1.40 -20.76
CA SER A 132 -5.57 -2.26 -21.07
C SER A 132 -4.61 -1.65 -22.10
N PHE A 133 -5.03 -0.63 -22.86
CA PHE A 133 -4.13 0.09 -23.76
C PHE A 133 -3.19 1.05 -23.04
N GLN A 134 -3.49 1.43 -21.79
CA GLN A 134 -2.59 2.27 -20.99
C GLN A 134 -1.30 1.50 -20.69
N PRO A 135 -0.09 2.08 -20.95
CA PRO A 135 1.19 1.39 -20.73
C PRO A 135 1.42 0.97 -19.28
N HIS A 136 1.26 1.91 -18.34
CA HIS A 136 1.38 1.66 -16.92
C HIS A 136 0.10 1.03 -16.36
N LYS A 137 0.25 -0.08 -15.64
CA LYS A 137 -0.87 -0.85 -15.10
C LYS A 137 -0.63 -1.24 -13.65
N GLU A 138 -1.59 -0.89 -12.80
CA GLU A 138 -1.61 -1.35 -11.42
C GLU A 138 -2.93 -2.06 -11.11
N THR A 139 -2.87 -3.03 -10.21
CA THR A 139 -4.06 -3.81 -9.81
C THR A 139 -5.16 -2.92 -9.23
N ARG A 140 -4.79 -1.85 -8.50
CA ARG A 140 -5.74 -0.91 -7.86
C ARG A 140 -6.57 -0.12 -8.87
N PHE A 141 -6.09 0.11 -10.09
CA PHE A 141 -6.83 0.87 -11.10
C PHE A 141 -8.08 0.16 -11.62
N VAL A 142 -8.19 -1.14 -11.40
CA VAL A 142 -9.34 -1.93 -11.87
C VAL A 142 -10.21 -2.46 -10.74
N PHE A 143 -10.10 -1.93 -9.53
CA PHE A 143 -10.97 -2.29 -8.40
C PHE A 143 -12.46 -2.10 -8.68
N TYR A 144 -12.80 -1.16 -9.55
CA TYR A 144 -14.19 -0.82 -9.91
C TYR A 144 -14.97 -2.00 -10.52
N VAL A 145 -14.26 -2.97 -11.10
CA VAL A 145 -14.90 -4.14 -11.72
C VAL A 145 -15.15 -5.27 -10.72
N VAL A 146 -14.53 -5.25 -9.55
CA VAL A 146 -14.68 -6.31 -8.55
C VAL A 146 -16.13 -6.47 -8.08
N PRO A 147 -16.85 -5.39 -7.68
CA PRO A 147 -18.25 -5.52 -7.27
C PRO A 147 -19.15 -6.12 -8.36
N PRO A 148 -19.19 -5.65 -9.62
CA PRO A 148 -20.03 -6.25 -10.65
C PRO A 148 -19.64 -7.68 -10.99
N PHE A 149 -18.34 -8.05 -10.98
CA PHE A 149 -17.92 -9.44 -11.20
C PHE A 149 -18.35 -10.34 -10.03
N THR A 150 -18.21 -9.87 -8.79
CA THR A 150 -18.69 -10.59 -7.60
C THR A 150 -20.20 -10.76 -7.62
N ALA A 151 -20.95 -9.73 -8.01
CA ALA A 151 -22.40 -9.81 -8.14
C ALA A 151 -22.82 -10.81 -9.23
N ALA A 152 -22.12 -10.84 -10.36
CA ALA A 152 -22.36 -11.84 -11.40
C ALA A 152 -22.05 -13.26 -10.91
N ALA A 153 -20.96 -13.47 -10.16
CA ALA A 153 -20.66 -14.76 -9.53
C ALA A 153 -21.74 -15.18 -8.53
N ALA A 154 -22.27 -14.22 -7.75
CA ALA A 154 -23.35 -14.48 -6.80
C ALA A 154 -24.64 -14.95 -7.46
N LEU A 155 -24.96 -14.49 -8.68
CA LEU A 155 -26.10 -15.02 -9.45
C LEU A 155 -25.91 -16.51 -9.79
N GLY A 156 -24.69 -16.93 -10.14
CA GLY A 156 -24.36 -18.34 -10.36
C GLY A 156 -24.42 -19.17 -9.08
N ALA A 157 -23.94 -18.60 -7.96
CA ALA A 157 -24.02 -19.25 -6.64
C ALA A 157 -25.47 -19.44 -6.16
N ASP A 158 -26.32 -18.43 -6.34
CA ASP A 158 -27.76 -18.51 -6.04
C ASP A 158 -28.45 -19.63 -6.84
N PHE A 159 -28.12 -19.74 -8.13
CA PHE A 159 -28.65 -20.82 -8.99
C PHE A 159 -28.32 -22.23 -8.45
N ILE A 160 -27.08 -22.45 -7.99
CA ILE A 160 -26.65 -23.73 -7.37
C ILE A 160 -27.35 -23.93 -6.05
N THR A 161 -27.37 -22.91 -5.20
CA THR A 161 -27.93 -22.98 -3.84
C THR A 161 -29.42 -23.31 -3.84
N LYS A 162 -30.21 -22.73 -4.74
CA LYS A 162 -31.62 -23.01 -4.91
C LYS A 162 -31.90 -24.46 -5.37
N ARG A 163 -30.89 -25.14 -5.94
CA ARG A 163 -31.00 -26.50 -6.46
C ARG A 163 -30.28 -27.55 -5.65
N ARG A 164 -29.73 -27.19 -4.46
CA ARG A 164 -28.90 -28.07 -3.63
C ARG A 164 -29.55 -29.43 -3.26
N THR A 165 -30.88 -29.51 -3.29
CA THR A 165 -31.63 -30.75 -2.99
C THR A 165 -31.99 -31.58 -4.21
N ARG A 166 -31.74 -31.09 -5.44
CA ARG A 166 -32.14 -31.79 -6.68
C ARG A 166 -31.26 -32.98 -7.04
N SER A 167 -29.95 -32.90 -6.74
CA SER A 167 -29.02 -33.99 -7.00
C SER A 167 -27.79 -33.91 -6.11
N LEU A 168 -27.03 -35.01 -6.02
CA LEU A 168 -25.78 -35.07 -5.28
C LEU A 168 -24.77 -34.04 -5.79
N LEU A 169 -24.71 -33.81 -7.11
CA LEU A 169 -23.81 -32.82 -7.70
C LEU A 169 -24.13 -31.40 -7.19
N TYR A 170 -25.36 -30.98 -7.18
CA TYR A 170 -25.75 -29.68 -6.64
C TYR A 170 -25.48 -29.56 -5.14
N LYS A 171 -25.67 -30.65 -4.39
CA LYS A 171 -25.36 -30.68 -2.96
C LYS A 171 -23.87 -30.48 -2.71
N ILE A 172 -23.02 -31.20 -3.43
CA ILE A 172 -21.55 -31.08 -3.33
C ILE A 172 -21.11 -29.67 -3.75
N SER A 173 -21.61 -29.16 -4.89
CA SER A 173 -21.30 -27.80 -5.36
C SER A 173 -21.70 -26.74 -4.34
N HIS A 174 -22.82 -26.90 -3.68
CA HIS A 174 -23.24 -25.99 -2.61
C HIS A 174 -22.31 -26.06 -1.39
N LEU A 175 -21.88 -27.25 -0.97
CA LEU A 175 -20.91 -27.40 0.12
C LEU A 175 -19.55 -26.77 -0.25
N LEU A 176 -19.08 -26.93 -1.49
CA LEU A 176 -17.88 -26.25 -1.98
C LEU A 176 -18.02 -24.72 -1.97
N LEU A 177 -19.19 -24.20 -2.35
CA LEU A 177 -19.48 -22.77 -2.23
C LEU A 177 -19.39 -22.29 -0.78
N LEU A 178 -20.02 -23.01 0.16
CA LEU A 178 -19.93 -22.66 1.59
C LEU A 178 -18.50 -22.70 2.10
N ALA A 179 -17.72 -23.72 1.74
CA ALA A 179 -16.32 -23.85 2.13
C ALA A 179 -15.42 -22.79 1.48
N SER A 180 -15.75 -22.32 0.27
CA SER A 180 -14.96 -21.32 -0.43
C SER A 180 -14.95 -19.94 0.28
N VAL A 181 -15.99 -19.61 1.03
CA VAL A 181 -16.08 -18.31 1.74
C VAL A 181 -15.02 -18.20 2.84
N PRO A 182 -14.98 -19.11 3.85
CA PRO A 182 -13.93 -19.04 4.88
C PRO A 182 -12.54 -19.26 4.30
N LEU A 183 -12.38 -20.07 3.24
CA LEU A 183 -11.09 -20.23 2.57
C LEU A 183 -10.62 -18.90 1.94
N THR A 184 -11.50 -18.20 1.23
CA THR A 184 -11.19 -16.89 0.66
C THR A 184 -10.83 -15.87 1.75
N LEU A 185 -11.54 -15.87 2.87
CA LEU A 185 -11.22 -15.02 4.02
C LEU A 185 -9.83 -15.34 4.58
N ALA A 186 -9.51 -16.62 4.75
CA ALA A 186 -8.21 -17.06 5.24
C ALA A 186 -7.07 -16.64 4.30
N ILE A 187 -7.24 -16.83 2.98
CA ILE A 187 -6.26 -16.39 1.96
C ILE A 187 -6.11 -14.87 1.99
N SER A 188 -7.21 -14.11 2.03
CA SER A 188 -7.18 -12.64 2.11
C SER A 188 -6.46 -12.15 3.36
N THR A 189 -6.71 -12.79 4.50
CA THR A 189 -6.03 -12.46 5.77
C THR A 189 -4.53 -12.75 5.68
N LEU A 190 -4.16 -13.90 5.11
CA LEU A 190 -2.75 -14.24 4.89
C LEU A 190 -2.06 -13.20 3.97
N MET A 191 -2.71 -12.82 2.86
CA MET A 191 -2.19 -11.79 1.96
C MET A 191 -2.06 -10.44 2.66
N LEU A 192 -3.01 -10.06 3.52
CA LEU A 192 -2.94 -8.84 4.32
C LEU A 192 -1.75 -8.87 5.29
N LEU A 193 -1.55 -9.98 6.00
CA LEU A 193 -0.41 -10.15 6.91
C LEU A 193 0.93 -10.08 6.17
N LEU A 194 1.05 -10.73 5.00
CA LEU A 194 2.26 -10.61 4.18
C LEU A 194 2.46 -9.18 3.64
N SER A 195 1.38 -8.52 3.22
CA SER A 195 1.45 -7.15 2.72
C SER A 195 1.85 -6.16 3.81
N SER A 196 1.45 -6.38 5.06
CA SER A 196 1.82 -5.50 6.18
C SER A 196 3.34 -5.46 6.42
N LEU A 197 4.06 -6.50 6.03
CA LEU A 197 5.53 -6.58 6.15
C LEU A 197 6.28 -5.73 5.08
N ASN A 198 5.58 -5.08 4.16
CA ASN A 198 6.16 -4.25 3.11
C ASN A 198 6.30 -2.77 3.50
N TYR A 199 6.12 -2.42 4.76
CA TYR A 199 6.14 -1.03 5.22
C TYR A 199 7.23 -0.74 6.26
N PRO A 200 8.51 -1.06 5.96
CA PRO A 200 9.60 -0.86 6.91
C PRO A 200 9.83 0.62 7.28
N GLY A 201 9.49 1.58 6.41
CA GLY A 201 9.61 3.01 6.72
C GLY A 201 8.70 3.48 7.85
N GLY A 202 7.49 2.90 7.95
CA GLY A 202 6.59 3.17 9.07
C GLY A 202 7.13 2.63 10.40
N GLU A 203 7.71 1.43 10.38
CA GLU A 203 8.36 0.85 11.56
C GLU A 203 9.63 1.62 11.96
N ALA A 204 10.42 2.07 10.97
CA ALA A 204 11.61 2.88 11.22
C ALA A 204 11.26 4.20 11.92
N LEU A 205 10.15 4.84 11.50
CA LEU A 205 9.65 6.04 12.18
C LEU A 205 9.21 5.75 13.62
N ALA A 206 8.49 4.65 13.84
CA ALA A 206 8.05 4.26 15.17
C ALA A 206 9.24 3.94 16.11
N GLU A 207 10.28 3.26 15.61
CA GLU A 207 11.48 2.99 16.37
C GLU A 207 12.27 4.27 16.68
N LEU A 208 12.38 5.18 15.69
CA LEU A 208 12.98 6.50 15.90
C LEU A 208 12.24 7.27 17.02
N GLN A 209 10.90 7.31 16.97
CA GLN A 209 10.09 7.96 18.00
C GLN A 209 10.33 7.35 19.38
N SER A 210 10.40 6.00 19.46
CA SER A 210 10.71 5.31 20.70
C SER A 210 12.12 5.64 21.22
N ALA A 211 13.08 5.79 20.31
CA ALA A 211 14.47 6.12 20.68
C ALA A 211 14.61 7.55 21.23
N ILE A 212 13.92 8.53 20.60
CA ILE A 212 13.98 9.93 21.03
C ILE A 212 13.19 10.23 22.30
N GLN A 213 12.20 9.38 22.63
CA GLN A 213 11.42 9.50 23.89
C GLN A 213 12.15 8.90 25.09
N ARG A 214 13.24 8.18 24.89
CA ARG A 214 14.07 7.69 26.01
C ARG A 214 14.87 8.85 26.60
N PRO A 215 14.71 9.13 27.91
CA PRO A 215 15.48 10.19 28.55
C PRO A 215 16.98 9.89 28.48
N THR A 216 17.76 10.90 28.22
CA THR A 216 19.22 10.82 28.37
C THR A 216 19.56 11.10 29.83
N ILE A 217 20.25 10.17 30.47
CA ILE A 217 20.76 10.39 31.82
C ILE A 217 21.97 11.32 31.69
N VAL A 218 21.87 12.51 32.22
CA VAL A 218 23.05 13.40 32.41
C VAL A 218 23.46 13.29 33.82
N THR A 219 24.56 12.57 34.05
CA THR A 219 25.18 12.43 35.38
C THR A 219 25.91 13.74 35.70
N THR A 220 25.32 14.57 36.55
CA THR A 220 26.00 15.67 37.20
C THR A 220 26.55 15.19 38.55
N ASP A 221 27.64 15.80 39.03
CA ASP A 221 28.39 15.36 40.23
C ASP A 221 27.56 15.12 41.49
N THR A 222 26.29 15.46 41.51
CA THR A 222 25.41 15.38 42.69
C THR A 222 24.04 14.69 42.44
N ASN A 223 23.53 14.62 41.21
CA ASN A 223 22.25 14.00 40.92
C ASN A 223 22.18 13.55 39.45
N ASP A 224 21.53 12.39 39.20
CA ASP A 224 21.13 11.98 37.85
C ASP A 224 19.89 12.78 37.41
N GLU A 225 20.03 13.66 36.43
CA GLU A 225 18.94 14.43 35.87
C GLU A 225 18.52 13.85 34.53
N PHE A 226 17.22 13.57 34.40
CA PHE A 226 16.64 13.09 33.14
C PHE A 226 16.35 14.27 32.22
N THR A 227 17.08 14.40 31.12
CA THR A 227 16.87 15.43 30.12
C THR A 227 16.39 14.85 28.80
N TYR A 228 15.44 15.54 28.19
CA TYR A 228 14.98 15.24 26.84
C TYR A 228 15.53 16.29 25.88
N PRO A 229 16.01 15.91 24.69
CA PRO A 229 16.42 16.89 23.70
C PRO A 229 15.18 17.69 23.25
N PRO A 230 15.27 19.03 23.15
CA PRO A 230 14.11 19.87 22.78
C PRO A 230 13.66 19.64 21.34
N SER A 231 14.57 19.24 20.47
CA SER A 231 14.30 18.89 19.07
C SER A 231 15.32 17.88 18.58
N VAL A 232 14.89 17.03 17.66
CA VAL A 232 15.70 16.00 16.99
C VAL A 232 15.52 16.15 15.49
N SER A 233 16.63 16.13 14.77
CA SER A 233 16.65 16.15 13.31
C SER A 233 17.00 14.78 12.75
N ALA A 234 16.25 14.31 11.76
CA ALA A 234 16.48 13.05 11.09
C ALA A 234 16.41 13.21 9.58
N HIS A 235 17.32 12.54 8.87
CA HIS A 235 17.19 12.38 7.41
C HIS A 235 16.57 11.03 7.10
N ALA A 236 15.63 11.00 6.13
CA ALA A 236 15.02 9.79 5.63
C ALA A 236 15.24 9.65 4.12
N ASP A 237 15.74 8.51 3.69
CA ASP A 237 15.96 8.21 2.28
C ASP A 237 14.66 7.88 1.53
N VAL A 238 14.78 7.69 0.21
CA VAL A 238 13.65 7.41 -0.69
C VAL A 238 12.89 6.15 -0.26
N LEU A 239 13.60 5.07 0.06
CA LEU A 239 12.95 3.81 0.46
C LEU A 239 12.12 3.99 1.73
N THR A 240 12.67 4.67 2.73
CA THR A 240 11.98 4.97 3.98
C THR A 240 10.71 5.78 3.73
N CYS A 241 10.79 6.81 2.88
CA CYS A 241 9.64 7.64 2.50
C CYS A 241 8.57 6.87 1.72
N MET A 242 8.98 5.99 0.81
CA MET A 242 8.05 5.19 0.00
C MET A 242 7.37 4.06 0.77
N THR A 243 7.91 3.66 1.92
CA THR A 243 7.44 2.49 2.67
C THR A 243 6.82 2.84 4.02
N GLY A 244 6.20 4.00 4.12
CA GLY A 244 5.30 4.33 5.23
C GLY A 244 5.73 5.49 6.13
N LEU A 245 6.92 6.07 5.95
CA LEU A 245 7.26 7.29 6.65
C LEU A 245 6.47 8.46 6.07
N SER A 246 5.64 9.11 6.89
CA SER A 246 4.87 10.28 6.50
C SER A 246 5.14 11.46 7.43
N LEU A 247 5.00 12.68 6.90
CA LEU A 247 5.12 13.89 7.74
C LEU A 247 4.00 14.00 8.79
N PHE A 248 2.85 13.37 8.56
CA PHE A 248 1.78 13.30 9.55
C PHE A 248 2.16 12.46 10.77
N GLY A 249 2.99 11.42 10.58
CA GLY A 249 3.45 10.54 11.65
C GLY A 249 4.66 11.06 12.41
N GLN A 250 5.29 12.19 12.00
CA GLN A 250 6.54 12.59 12.62
C GLN A 250 6.37 13.15 14.04
N ASN A 251 5.20 13.70 14.39
CA ASN A 251 4.91 14.19 15.74
C ASN A 251 3.79 13.35 16.37
N PRO A 252 4.08 12.61 17.46
CA PRO A 252 3.09 11.78 18.15
C PRO A 252 1.87 12.54 18.66
N ALA A 253 2.04 13.83 18.98
CA ALA A 253 0.96 14.71 19.42
C ALA A 253 0.00 15.13 18.28
N GLY A 254 0.23 14.66 17.03
CA GLY A 254 -0.64 14.92 15.90
C GLY A 254 -0.62 16.35 15.36
N LEU A 255 0.25 17.22 15.86
CA LEU A 255 0.39 18.59 15.38
C LEU A 255 1.35 18.63 14.17
N PRO A 256 0.90 19.17 13.02
CA PRO A 256 1.82 19.47 11.92
C PRO A 256 2.91 20.43 12.40
N ILE A 257 4.17 20.22 11.97
CA ILE A 257 5.28 21.10 12.31
C ILE A 257 4.98 22.56 11.97
N ALA A 258 4.27 22.83 10.88
CA ALA A 258 3.84 24.17 10.48
C ALA A 258 2.96 24.85 11.52
N LEU A 259 2.30 24.10 12.40
CA LEU A 259 1.45 24.59 13.49
C LEU A 259 2.13 24.47 14.85
N ALA A 260 3.34 23.92 14.94
CA ALA A 260 4.11 23.81 16.17
C ALA A 260 4.68 25.20 16.53
N THR A 261 3.85 26.06 17.12
CA THR A 261 4.29 27.33 17.69
C THR A 261 5.20 27.07 18.90
N PRO A 262 6.05 28.04 19.29
CA PRO A 262 6.85 27.96 20.52
C PRO A 262 6.03 27.63 21.78
N GLU A 263 4.76 28.04 21.83
CA GLU A 263 3.83 27.77 22.93
C GLU A 263 3.42 26.27 22.99
N HIS A 264 3.24 25.63 21.85
CA HIS A 264 2.98 24.19 21.78
C HIS A 264 4.21 23.34 22.09
N ARG A 265 5.41 23.90 21.91
CA ARG A 265 6.68 23.27 22.31
C ARG A 265 6.77 23.04 23.82
N ASN A 266 6.13 23.91 24.58
CA ASN A 266 6.13 23.85 26.05
C ASN A 266 4.99 23.01 26.62
N ALA A 267 4.07 22.52 25.78
CA ALA A 267 2.91 21.75 26.23
C ALA A 267 3.27 20.38 26.81
N ASP A 268 4.35 19.76 26.30
CA ASP A 268 4.89 18.54 26.87
C ASP A 268 6.42 18.48 26.64
N PRO A 269 7.21 18.89 27.63
CA PRO A 269 8.68 18.90 27.54
C PRO A 269 9.30 17.51 27.38
N THR A 270 8.54 16.44 27.64
CA THR A 270 9.00 15.05 27.49
C THR A 270 8.89 14.53 26.06
N LEU A 271 8.23 15.28 25.16
CA LEU A 271 8.06 14.92 23.76
C LEU A 271 8.90 15.85 22.86
N PRO A 272 10.11 15.46 22.47
CA PRO A 272 10.93 16.27 21.57
C PRO A 272 10.26 16.41 20.20
N LEU A 273 10.41 17.60 19.58
CA LEU A 273 9.96 17.80 18.21
C LEU A 273 10.89 17.09 17.24
N LEU A 274 10.32 16.20 16.45
CA LEU A 274 11.03 15.50 15.38
C LEU A 274 10.90 16.27 14.05
N PHE A 275 12.03 16.61 13.45
CA PHE A 275 12.12 17.19 12.11
C PHE A 275 12.69 16.16 11.15
N VAL A 276 11.91 15.76 10.14
CA VAL A 276 12.34 14.80 9.13
C VAL A 276 12.66 15.53 7.83
N ASP A 277 13.92 15.47 7.43
CA ASP A 277 14.39 15.89 6.12
C ASP A 277 14.23 14.75 5.11
N LYS A 278 13.74 15.09 3.92
CA LYS A 278 13.51 14.18 2.79
C LYS A 278 14.23 14.64 1.53
N THR A 279 15.33 15.37 1.69
CA THR A 279 16.08 15.89 0.54
C THR A 279 16.59 14.73 -0.32
N GLU A 280 16.20 14.74 -1.57
CA GLU A 280 16.67 13.83 -2.61
C GLU A 280 17.64 14.58 -3.54
N GLY A 281 18.63 13.88 -4.03
CA GLY A 281 19.57 14.43 -5.00
C GLY A 281 21.03 14.15 -4.63
N MET A 282 21.73 13.44 -5.52
CA MET A 282 23.08 12.94 -5.28
C MET A 282 24.07 14.03 -4.84
N ILE A 283 24.02 15.22 -5.43
CA ILE A 283 25.01 16.28 -5.19
C ILE A 283 25.08 16.73 -3.73
N ARG A 284 23.94 16.82 -3.03
CA ARG A 284 23.90 17.25 -1.62
C ARG A 284 24.27 16.13 -0.66
N LEU A 285 23.87 14.90 -0.97
CA LEU A 285 24.12 13.71 -0.14
C LEU A 285 25.62 13.31 -0.16
N GLU A 286 26.39 13.75 -1.14
CA GLU A 286 27.83 13.50 -1.25
C GLU A 286 28.69 14.42 -0.37
N TRP A 287 28.08 15.39 0.31
CA TRP A 287 28.81 16.34 1.16
C TRP A 287 28.71 15.95 2.64
N PRO A 288 29.82 15.75 3.36
CA PRO A 288 29.81 15.46 4.80
C PRO A 288 29.04 16.51 5.60
N SER A 289 29.13 17.79 5.23
CA SER A 289 28.43 18.90 5.90
C SER A 289 26.91 18.84 5.81
N PHE A 290 26.35 18.09 4.83
CA PHE A 290 24.94 17.81 4.79
C PHE A 290 24.51 16.95 5.99
N TRP A 291 25.26 15.89 6.25
CA TRP A 291 25.00 14.92 7.29
C TRP A 291 25.21 15.45 8.70
N GLU A 292 26.05 16.49 8.86
CA GLU A 292 26.32 17.12 10.15
C GLU A 292 25.11 17.74 10.82
N LYS A 293 24.05 18.00 10.07
CA LYS A 293 22.81 18.63 10.54
C LYS A 293 21.87 17.66 11.26
N PHE A 294 22.10 16.36 11.13
CA PHE A 294 21.16 15.34 11.58
C PHE A 294 21.70 14.56 12.79
N ASP A 295 20.80 14.33 13.75
CA ASP A 295 21.04 13.45 14.90
C ASP A 295 20.81 11.99 14.54
N TYR A 296 19.87 11.73 13.61
CA TYR A 296 19.52 10.40 13.11
C TYR A 296 19.48 10.36 11.57
N ALA A 297 19.66 9.15 11.04
CA ALA A 297 19.45 8.88 9.62
C ALA A 297 18.73 7.52 9.44
N LEU A 298 17.71 7.49 8.59
CA LEU A 298 16.95 6.31 8.22
C LEU A 298 17.33 5.93 6.80
N LEU A 299 18.19 4.91 6.64
CA LEU A 299 18.87 4.62 5.38
C LEU A 299 18.78 3.14 5.01
N GLU A 300 18.58 2.88 3.71
CA GLU A 300 18.76 1.57 3.12
C GLU A 300 20.25 1.16 3.12
N ASP A 301 21.13 2.10 2.82
CA ASP A 301 22.56 1.91 2.65
C ASP A 301 23.35 2.77 3.66
N PRO A 302 23.86 2.19 4.78
CA PRO A 302 24.59 2.92 5.81
C PRO A 302 25.81 3.72 5.32
N PRO A 303 26.66 3.23 4.39
CA PRO A 303 27.80 3.97 3.83
C PRO A 303 27.47 5.32 3.22
N ARG A 304 26.21 5.59 2.90
CA ARG A 304 25.79 6.91 2.38
C ARG A 304 25.85 8.02 3.42
N ALA A 305 25.78 7.69 4.70
CA ALA A 305 25.91 8.69 5.78
C ALA A 305 27.39 9.06 5.98
N LEU A 306 27.83 10.12 5.29
CA LEU A 306 29.20 10.60 5.34
C LEU A 306 29.51 11.38 6.64
N GLY A 307 30.80 11.61 6.91
CA GLY A 307 31.27 12.47 8.03
C GLY A 307 31.52 11.74 9.35
N GLY A 308 31.42 10.41 9.39
CA GLY A 308 31.81 9.59 10.54
C GLY A 308 30.88 9.72 11.76
N GLY A 309 31.16 8.97 12.81
CA GLY A 309 30.43 9.01 14.07
C GLY A 309 29.02 8.38 14.04
N TRP A 310 28.65 7.70 12.97
CA TRP A 310 27.38 7.01 12.87
C TRP A 310 27.44 5.61 13.44
N GLU A 311 26.41 5.21 14.17
CA GLU A 311 26.19 3.84 14.63
C GLU A 311 24.78 3.39 14.32
N ILE A 312 24.62 2.11 14.01
CA ILE A 312 23.31 1.50 13.84
C ILE A 312 22.68 1.33 15.23
N ALA A 313 21.57 2.00 15.47
CA ALA A 313 20.75 1.88 16.66
C ALA A 313 19.77 0.71 16.54
N ALA A 314 19.14 0.55 15.37
CA ALA A 314 18.20 -0.52 15.05
C ALA A 314 18.19 -0.86 13.56
N VAL A 315 17.79 -2.08 13.23
CA VAL A 315 17.61 -2.56 11.87
C VAL A 315 16.17 -2.98 11.67
N ILE A 316 15.53 -2.39 10.67
CA ILE A 316 14.17 -2.72 10.24
C ILE A 316 14.24 -3.62 9.02
N GLN A 317 13.62 -4.80 9.14
CA GLN A 317 13.51 -5.73 8.03
C GLN A 317 12.19 -5.53 7.28
N GLY A 318 12.21 -5.81 5.97
CA GLY A 318 11.03 -5.87 5.14
C GLY A 318 10.88 -7.23 4.47
N PHE A 319 9.68 -7.48 3.94
CA PHE A 319 9.36 -8.70 3.22
C PHE A 319 10.20 -8.83 1.94
N ASP A 320 10.82 -10.00 1.76
CA ASP A 320 11.68 -10.32 0.62
C ASP A 320 11.29 -11.66 -0.05
N GLY A 321 10.03 -12.00 0.03
CA GLY A 321 9.49 -13.23 -0.55
C GLY A 321 9.10 -14.27 0.48
N VAL A 322 8.80 -15.48 -0.01
CA VAL A 322 8.46 -16.64 0.83
C VAL A 322 9.63 -17.61 0.81
N GLU A 323 9.96 -18.17 1.96
CA GLU A 323 11.02 -19.17 2.10
C GLU A 323 10.50 -20.51 2.61
N LEU A 324 11.17 -21.58 2.20
CA LEU A 324 11.00 -22.94 2.70
C LEU A 324 12.31 -23.38 3.34
N LEU A 325 12.34 -23.49 4.66
CA LEU A 325 13.48 -24.07 5.39
C LEU A 325 13.21 -25.53 5.77
N ARG A 326 14.21 -26.39 5.58
CA ARG A 326 14.18 -27.81 5.91
C ARG A 326 14.92 -28.08 7.21
N PRO A 327 14.70 -29.25 7.84
CA PRO A 327 15.53 -29.71 8.94
C PRO A 327 17.03 -29.65 8.59
N GLY A 328 17.85 -29.12 9.50
CA GLY A 328 19.29 -28.96 9.29
C GLY A 328 19.72 -27.72 8.51
N SER A 329 18.80 -26.94 7.91
CA SER A 329 19.17 -25.67 7.28
C SER A 329 19.55 -24.61 8.33
N VAL A 330 20.60 -23.84 8.02
CA VAL A 330 21.08 -22.72 8.86
C VAL A 330 20.00 -21.64 8.92
N ASP A 331 19.81 -21.03 10.10
CA ASP A 331 18.92 -19.90 10.24
C ASP A 331 19.55 -18.69 9.51
N PRO A 332 18.80 -18.01 8.62
CA PRO A 332 19.29 -16.83 7.92
C PRO A 332 19.83 -15.71 8.82
N ARG A 333 19.41 -15.65 10.09
CA ARG A 333 19.96 -14.70 11.07
C ARG A 333 21.47 -14.85 11.32
N HIS A 334 22.01 -16.03 11.09
CA HIS A 334 23.44 -16.34 11.28
C HIS A 334 24.26 -16.17 9.98
N LEU A 335 23.62 -15.74 8.90
CA LEU A 335 24.24 -15.54 7.59
C LEU A 335 24.49 -14.05 7.30
N LEU A 336 24.93 -13.27 8.31
CA LEU A 336 25.38 -11.91 8.04
C LEU A 336 26.62 -11.97 7.14
N PRO A 337 26.70 -11.12 6.10
CA PRO A 337 27.90 -10.98 5.30
C PRO A 337 29.12 -10.66 6.19
N VAL A 338 30.29 -11.18 5.84
CA VAL A 338 31.54 -10.91 6.58
C VAL A 338 31.84 -9.41 6.66
N ASP A 339 31.38 -8.65 5.65
CA ASP A 339 31.54 -7.19 5.54
C ASP A 339 30.31 -6.42 6.05
N ALA A 340 29.43 -7.04 6.87
CA ALA A 340 28.27 -6.36 7.42
C ALA A 340 28.69 -5.17 8.30
N PHE A 341 27.96 -4.07 8.16
CA PHE A 341 28.20 -2.89 9.00
C PHE A 341 27.94 -3.24 10.47
N PRO A 342 28.77 -2.76 11.42
CA PRO A 342 28.58 -3.07 12.84
C PRO A 342 27.18 -2.63 13.32
N GLY A 343 26.42 -3.55 13.91
CA GLY A 343 25.04 -3.32 14.37
C GLY A 343 23.95 -3.87 13.47
N GLU A 344 24.27 -4.50 12.34
CA GLU A 344 23.29 -5.15 11.43
C GLU A 344 22.49 -6.27 12.12
N GLU A 345 22.96 -6.78 13.25
CA GLU A 345 22.28 -7.78 14.06
C GLU A 345 21.14 -7.20 14.93
N LYS A 346 21.06 -5.86 15.08
CA LYS A 346 20.06 -5.18 15.95
C LYS A 346 18.69 -5.12 15.30
N VAL A 347 18.15 -6.27 14.90
CA VAL A 347 16.83 -6.36 14.25
C VAL A 347 15.73 -6.14 15.28
N VAL A 348 14.76 -5.29 14.92
CA VAL A 348 13.58 -4.97 15.75
C VAL A 348 12.28 -5.10 14.94
N GLY A 349 11.14 -4.85 15.58
CA GLY A 349 9.83 -4.79 14.93
C GLY A 349 9.35 -6.10 14.32
N ALA A 350 8.70 -6.02 13.16
CA ALA A 350 8.11 -7.17 12.47
C ALA A 350 9.17 -8.21 12.08
N GLY A 351 10.38 -7.79 11.72
CA GLY A 351 11.49 -8.71 11.43
C GLY A 351 11.82 -9.62 12.60
N LEU A 352 11.94 -9.05 13.80
CA LEU A 352 12.19 -9.81 15.03
C LEU A 352 10.99 -10.73 15.36
N ALA A 353 9.76 -10.23 15.20
CA ALA A 353 8.53 -11.02 15.44
C ALA A 353 8.47 -12.25 14.52
N VAL A 354 8.74 -12.08 13.23
CA VAL A 354 8.79 -13.18 12.24
C VAL A 354 9.91 -14.16 12.59
N ALA A 355 11.08 -13.68 12.99
CA ALA A 355 12.21 -14.52 13.40
C ALA A 355 11.86 -15.40 14.62
N ASN A 356 11.21 -14.81 15.62
CA ASN A 356 10.74 -15.54 16.81
C ASN A 356 9.65 -16.56 16.47
N LEU A 357 8.69 -16.19 15.58
CA LEU A 357 7.67 -17.12 15.10
C LEU A 357 8.30 -18.28 14.34
N ARG A 358 9.25 -18.01 13.45
CA ARG A 358 10.00 -19.02 12.69
C ARG A 358 10.70 -20.01 13.64
N GLU A 359 11.37 -19.52 14.65
CA GLU A 359 12.05 -20.37 15.61
C GLU A 359 11.07 -21.30 16.37
N ARG A 360 9.93 -20.75 16.82
CA ARG A 360 8.88 -21.54 17.49
C ARG A 360 8.31 -22.62 16.59
N VAL A 361 7.95 -22.26 15.33
CA VAL A 361 7.40 -23.20 14.37
C VAL A 361 8.41 -24.30 14.03
N ARG A 362 9.68 -23.96 13.83
CA ARG A 362 10.74 -24.94 13.56
C ARG A 362 10.94 -25.92 14.72
N LYS A 363 10.84 -25.46 15.95
CA LYS A 363 10.87 -26.35 17.15
C LYS A 363 9.70 -27.34 17.15
N LEU A 364 8.50 -26.89 16.76
CA LEU A 364 7.30 -27.74 16.75
C LEU A 364 7.26 -28.71 15.56
N THR A 365 7.83 -28.32 14.42
CA THR A 365 7.73 -29.07 13.14
C THR A 365 8.98 -29.92 12.86
N GLY A 366 9.90 -30.07 13.81
CA GLY A 366 11.14 -30.78 13.60
C GLY A 366 12.10 -30.10 12.62
N GLY A 367 12.05 -28.78 12.51
CA GLY A 367 12.97 -27.98 11.70
C GLY A 367 12.39 -27.41 10.40
N TRP A 368 11.11 -27.68 10.09
CA TRP A 368 10.45 -27.11 8.91
C TRP A 368 9.93 -25.69 9.19
N TRP A 369 10.02 -24.85 8.17
CA TRP A 369 9.40 -23.53 8.11
C TRP A 369 8.94 -23.21 6.70
N VAL A 370 7.70 -22.72 6.57
CA VAL A 370 7.17 -22.10 5.37
C VAL A 370 6.59 -20.76 5.78
N GLY A 371 7.14 -19.67 5.28
CA GLY A 371 6.68 -18.35 5.68
C GLY A 371 7.46 -17.20 5.05
N PRO A 372 7.25 -15.97 5.51
CA PRO A 372 7.94 -14.82 4.97
C PRO A 372 9.45 -14.91 5.21
N ARG A 373 10.21 -14.61 4.15
CA ARG A 373 11.63 -14.27 4.21
C ARG A 373 11.74 -12.77 4.45
N MET A 374 12.55 -12.40 5.44
CA MET A 374 12.78 -11.01 5.82
C MET A 374 14.22 -10.64 5.51
N SER A 375 14.44 -9.43 5.00
CA SER A 375 15.78 -8.87 4.74
C SER A 375 15.93 -7.48 5.33
N ASN A 376 17.16 -7.10 5.70
CA ASN A 376 17.48 -5.78 6.24
C ASN A 376 17.20 -4.71 5.19
N ARG A 377 16.27 -3.80 5.46
CA ARG A 377 15.84 -2.74 4.52
C ARG A 377 16.24 -1.36 4.99
N ILE A 378 15.98 -1.01 6.24
CA ILE A 378 16.26 0.33 6.75
C ILE A 378 17.06 0.20 8.04
N ARG A 379 18.13 0.99 8.15
CA ARG A 379 18.93 1.14 9.37
C ARG A 379 18.58 2.48 10.00
N VAL A 380 18.16 2.43 11.24
CA VAL A 380 18.01 3.60 12.09
C VAL A 380 19.39 3.90 12.65
N MET A 381 20.03 4.91 12.10
CA MET A 381 21.37 5.31 12.49
C MET A 381 21.31 6.49 13.45
N ARG A 382 22.15 6.46 14.46
CA ARG A 382 22.29 7.55 15.43
C ARG A 382 23.69 8.11 15.33
N ARG A 383 23.83 9.44 15.42
CA ARG A 383 25.13 10.10 15.50
C ARG A 383 25.64 10.01 16.92
N ARG A 384 26.89 9.56 17.12
CA ARG A 384 27.58 9.63 18.40
C ARG A 384 27.88 11.09 18.69
N LYS A 385 27.41 11.61 19.82
CA LYS A 385 27.87 12.90 20.31
C LYS A 385 29.27 12.68 20.89
N THR A 386 30.29 13.23 20.21
CA THR A 386 31.67 13.29 20.71
C THR A 386 31.77 14.31 21.82
#